data_4eb5d2bc7a323fff0cdf18ca9020a55a
#
_entry.id   4eb5d2bc7a323fff0cdf18ca9020a55a
#
_cell.length_a   1.000
_cell.length_b   1.000
_cell.length_c   1.000
_cell.angle_alpha   90.00
_cell.angle_beta   90.00
_cell.angle_gamma   90.00
#
_symmetry.space_group_name_H-M   'P 1'
#
loop_
_entity.id
_entity.type
_entity.pdbx_description
1 polymer ?
#
loop_
_entity_poly.entity_id
_entity_poly.type
_entity_poly.pdbx_seq_one_letter_code
_entity_poly.pdbx_strand_id
1 'polypeptide(L)' 'MSFAFFRRYFHARSVYWNVVRELSSYTDRELQELGIDRADIGPIARAAAHEA' A
#
# COMPACT_ATOMS: atom_id res chain seq x y z
N MET A 1 18.14 -3.62 21.82
CA MET A 1 17.20 -3.73 20.71
C MET A 1 16.05 -2.76 20.89
N SER A 2 15.74 -2.05 19.86
CA SER A 2 14.85 -0.92 20.00
C SER A 2 13.43 -1.26 19.56
N PHE A 3 12.46 -0.86 20.34
CA PHE A 3 11.06 -0.99 19.97
C PHE A 3 10.74 -0.24 18.67
N ALA A 4 11.51 0.79 18.35
CA ALA A 4 11.31 1.57 17.15
C ALA A 4 11.43 0.72 15.88
N PHE A 5 12.34 -0.28 15.90
CA PHE A 5 12.50 -1.20 14.78
C PHE A 5 11.21 -1.99 14.54
N PHE A 6 10.63 -2.55 15.59
CA PHE A 6 9.39 -3.32 15.49
C PHE A 6 8.23 -2.43 15.07
N ARG A 7 8.15 -1.23 15.60
CA ARG A 7 7.10 -0.30 15.25
C ARG A 7 7.15 0.05 13.78
N ARG A 8 8.35 0.29 13.24
CA ARG A 8 8.52 0.58 11.82
C ARG A 8 8.09 -0.60 10.96
N TYR A 9 8.52 -1.80 11.36
CA TYR A 9 8.19 -3.00 10.61
C TYR A 9 6.69 -3.21 10.53
N PHE A 10 6.01 -3.16 11.67
CA PHE A 10 4.56 -3.37 11.70
C PHE A 10 3.81 -2.23 11.04
N HIS A 11 4.29 -1.01 11.17
CA HIS A 11 3.68 0.13 10.51
C HIS A 11 3.77 0.00 8.99
N ALA A 12 4.94 -0.32 8.48
CA ALA A 12 5.14 -0.50 7.04
C ALA A 12 4.25 -1.61 6.49
N ARG A 13 4.16 -2.73 7.21
CA ARG A 13 3.31 -3.84 6.82
C ARG A 13 1.83 -3.44 6.83
N SER A 14 1.44 -2.68 7.82
CA SER A 14 0.07 -2.17 7.94
C SER A 14 -0.26 -1.23 6.78
N VAL A 15 0.65 -0.33 6.44
CA VAL A 15 0.49 0.58 5.31
C VAL A 15 0.33 -0.20 4.01
N TYR A 16 1.19 -1.21 3.78
CA TYR A 16 1.10 -2.04 2.59
C TYR A 16 -0.30 -2.64 2.42
N TRP A 17 -0.78 -3.32 3.46
CA TRP A 17 -2.07 -4.01 3.37
C TRP A 17 -3.24 -3.04 3.33
N ASN A 18 -3.12 -1.88 3.98
CA ASN A 18 -4.15 -0.85 3.89
C ASN A 18 -4.28 -0.30 2.48
N VAL A 19 -3.16 -0.03 1.82
CA VAL A 19 -3.17 0.47 0.44
C VAL A 19 -3.73 -0.59 -0.50
N VAL A 20 -3.29 -1.84 -0.36
CA VAL A 20 -3.81 -2.94 -1.18
C VAL A 20 -5.32 -3.05 -1.01
N ARG A 21 -5.79 -3.02 0.22
CA ARG A 21 -7.24 -3.15 0.50
C ARG A 21 -8.02 -1.99 -0.10
N GLU A 22 -7.54 -0.77 0.10
CA GLU A 22 -8.22 0.42 -0.42
C GLU A 22 -8.29 0.40 -1.94
N LEU A 23 -7.15 0.21 -2.60
CA LEU A 23 -7.11 0.24 -4.05
C LEU A 23 -7.87 -0.95 -4.66
N SER A 24 -7.85 -2.10 -3.99
CA SER A 24 -8.58 -3.27 -4.47
C SER A 24 -10.10 -3.10 -4.37
N SER A 25 -10.56 -2.19 -3.54
CA SER A 25 -12.00 -1.92 -3.41
C SER A 25 -12.53 -1.04 -4.53
N TYR A 26 -11.65 -0.39 -5.29
CA TYR A 26 -12.07 0.45 -6.40
C TYR A 26 -12.43 -0.40 -7.61
N THR A 27 -13.37 0.11 -8.42
CA THR A 27 -13.68 -0.52 -9.71
C THR A 27 -12.55 -0.25 -10.68
N ASP A 28 -12.50 -1.05 -11.76
CA ASP A 28 -11.49 -0.84 -12.80
C ASP A 28 -11.60 0.56 -13.40
N ARG A 29 -12.82 1.05 -13.55
CA ARG A 29 -13.04 2.41 -14.05
C ARG A 29 -12.47 3.47 -13.12
N GLU A 30 -12.70 3.29 -11.82
CA GLU A 30 -12.16 4.22 -10.82
C GLU A 30 -10.63 4.22 -10.84
N LEU A 31 -10.03 3.04 -10.94
CA LEU A 31 -8.58 2.94 -11.05
C LEU A 31 -8.06 3.63 -12.30
N GLN A 32 -8.76 3.46 -13.44
CA GLN A 32 -8.39 4.14 -14.67
C GLN A 32 -8.45 5.66 -14.53
N GLU A 33 -9.46 6.16 -13.83
CA GLU A 33 -9.58 7.60 -13.59
C GLU A 33 -8.41 8.14 -12.78
N LEU A 34 -7.83 7.30 -11.93
CA LEU A 34 -6.65 7.65 -11.15
C LEU A 34 -5.34 7.41 -11.91
N GLY A 35 -5.43 6.83 -13.11
CA GLY A 35 -4.24 6.48 -13.88
C GLY A 35 -3.54 5.24 -13.37
N ILE A 36 -4.27 4.34 -12.70
CA ILE A 36 -3.72 3.15 -12.05
C ILE A 36 -4.32 1.90 -12.66
N ASP A 37 -3.48 0.90 -12.92
CA ASP A 37 -3.90 -0.44 -13.30
C ASP A 37 -3.95 -1.32 -12.06
N ARG A 38 -4.78 -2.38 -12.07
CA ARG A 38 -4.79 -3.34 -10.97
C ARG A 38 -3.42 -3.95 -10.75
N ALA A 39 -2.66 -4.16 -11.81
CA ALA A 39 -1.31 -4.68 -11.70
C ALA A 39 -0.36 -3.74 -10.97
N ASP A 40 -0.72 -2.45 -10.87
CA ASP A 40 0.10 -1.44 -10.20
C ASP A 40 -0.16 -1.37 -8.69
N ILE A 41 -1.23 -2.02 -8.21
CA ILE A 41 -1.60 -1.94 -6.79
C ILE A 41 -0.47 -2.44 -5.89
N GLY A 42 0.09 -3.60 -6.20
CA GLY A 42 1.19 -4.17 -5.42
C GLY A 42 2.40 -3.24 -5.35
N PRO A 43 2.95 -2.82 -6.50
CA PRO A 43 4.07 -1.87 -6.52
C PRO A 43 3.78 -0.57 -5.80
N ILE A 44 2.58 0.00 -5.95
CA ILE A 44 2.20 1.24 -5.27
C ILE A 44 2.17 1.03 -3.76
N ALA A 45 1.56 -0.07 -3.31
CA ALA A 45 1.49 -0.39 -1.89
C ALA A 45 2.88 -0.61 -1.30
N ARG A 46 3.77 -1.25 -2.06
CA ARG A 46 5.14 -1.49 -1.64
C ARG A 46 5.91 -0.18 -1.49
N ALA A 47 5.73 0.73 -2.45
CA ALA A 47 6.37 2.04 -2.39
C ALA A 47 5.87 2.84 -1.19
N ALA A 48 4.56 2.84 -0.94
CA ALA A 48 3.98 3.52 0.21
C ALA A 48 4.52 2.96 1.53
N ALA A 49 4.62 1.63 1.63
CA ALA A 49 5.13 0.97 2.82
C ALA A 49 6.62 1.29 3.04
N HIS A 50 7.37 1.42 1.95
CA HIS A 50 8.79 1.73 2.02
C HIS A 50 9.05 3.13 2.58
N GLU A 51 8.13 4.06 2.33
CA GLU A 51 8.24 5.43 2.83
C GLU A 51 7.68 5.59 4.24
N ALA A 52 7.00 4.59 4.74
CA ALA A 52 6.36 4.67 6.06
C ALA A 52 7.35 4.57 7.24
#